data_d1be6e6cb70697ec3e657b03e3202457
#
_entry.id   d1be6e6cb70697ec3e657b03e3202457
#
_cell.length_a   1.000
_cell.length_b   1.000
_cell.length_c   1.000
_cell.angle_alpha   90.00
_cell.angle_beta   90.00
_cell.angle_gamma   90.00
#
_symmetry.space_group_name_H-M   'P 1'
#
loop_
_entity.id
_entity.type
_entity.pdbx_description
1 polymer ?
#
loop_
_entity_poly.entity_id
_entity_poly.type
_entity_poly.pdbx_seq_one_letter_code
_entity_poly.pdbx_strand_id
1 'polypeptide(L)'
;MPKFEIDPSTESHGASFYERRRIRRIRIIVELTLNLIGSDRTVSHREARCLVACARKAVLELFPGFEARYERIVQPHFDRVLQHRWPEEELHYSSPYEMVN
;
A
#
# COMPACT_ATOMS: atom_id res chain seq x y z
N MET A 1 -10.53 0.83 -12.93
CA MET A 1 -9.65 0.99 -11.80
C MET A 1 -8.21 1.17 -12.24
N PRO A 2 -7.59 2.20 -11.77
CA PRO A 2 -6.22 2.41 -12.19
C PRO A 2 -5.34 1.28 -11.70
N LYS A 3 -4.45 0.88 -12.56
CA LYS A 3 -3.59 -0.20 -12.24
C LYS A 3 -2.42 0.30 -11.43
N PHE A 4 -2.16 -0.37 -10.34
CA PHE A 4 -0.95 -0.11 -9.58
C PHE A 4 0.22 -0.66 -10.38
N GLU A 5 1.24 0.18 -10.59
CA GLU A 5 2.36 -0.26 -11.38
C GLU A 5 3.66 -0.09 -10.68
N ILE A 6 4.28 -1.18 -10.41
CA ILE A 6 5.71 -1.23 -10.19
C ILE A 6 6.23 -1.88 -11.45
N ASP A 7 6.97 -1.14 -12.23
CA ASP A 7 7.45 -1.66 -13.50
C ASP A 7 8.66 -2.56 -13.27
N PRO A 8 8.50 -3.86 -13.39
CA PRO A 8 9.63 -4.74 -13.14
C PRO A 8 10.76 -4.57 -14.14
N SER A 9 10.46 -4.10 -15.33
CA SER A 9 11.51 -3.97 -16.31
C SER A 9 12.43 -2.78 -16.01
N THR A 10 11.93 -1.75 -15.39
CA THR A 10 12.75 -0.64 -14.95
C THR A 10 13.67 -1.04 -13.81
N GLU A 11 13.18 -1.93 -12.96
CA GLU A 11 13.94 -2.37 -11.82
C GLU A 11 14.82 -3.55 -12.15
N SER A 12 14.66 -4.11 -13.32
CA SER A 12 15.17 -5.43 -13.56
C SER A 12 16.49 -5.50 -14.26
N HIS A 13 17.17 -4.40 -14.45
CA HIS A 13 18.49 -4.47 -15.03
C HIS A 13 19.34 -5.25 -14.05
N GLY A 14 19.48 -6.50 -14.29
CA GLY A 14 20.20 -7.38 -13.41
C GLY A 14 19.39 -7.93 -12.27
N ALA A 15 18.09 -7.69 -12.25
CA ALA A 15 17.24 -8.26 -11.21
C ALA A 15 17.14 -9.76 -11.38
N SER A 16 17.27 -10.48 -10.29
CA SER A 16 17.17 -11.93 -10.31
C SER A 16 15.73 -12.37 -10.45
N PHE A 17 15.57 -13.64 -10.77
CA PHE A 17 14.26 -14.27 -10.81
C PHE A 17 13.53 -14.09 -9.48
N TYR A 18 14.25 -14.18 -8.36
CA TYR A 18 13.65 -14.06 -7.05
C TYR A 18 13.16 -12.65 -6.77
N GLU A 19 13.87 -11.65 -7.24
CA GLU A 19 13.43 -10.27 -7.08
C GLU A 19 12.15 -10.01 -7.87
N ARG A 20 12.06 -10.52 -9.09
CA ARG A 20 10.86 -10.36 -9.88
C ARG A 20 9.66 -11.05 -9.24
N ARG A 21 9.90 -12.20 -8.61
CA ARG A 21 8.85 -12.89 -7.88
C ARG A 21 8.36 -12.08 -6.69
N ARG A 22 9.28 -11.46 -5.96
CA ARG A 22 8.92 -10.63 -4.84
C ARG A 22 8.08 -9.43 -5.28
N ILE A 23 8.49 -8.80 -6.36
CA ILE A 23 7.75 -7.66 -6.89
C ILE A 23 6.35 -8.08 -7.30
N ARG A 24 6.22 -9.24 -7.91
CA ARG A 24 4.90 -9.74 -8.27
C ARG A 24 4.02 -9.97 -7.05
N ARG A 25 4.58 -10.52 -5.99
CA ARG A 25 3.84 -10.74 -4.76
C ARG A 25 3.43 -9.43 -4.11
N ILE A 26 4.32 -8.45 -4.13
CA ILE A 26 4.01 -7.13 -3.61
C ILE A 26 2.82 -6.53 -4.36
N ARG A 27 2.84 -6.64 -5.69
CA ARG A 27 1.74 -6.13 -6.50
C ARG A 27 0.42 -6.79 -6.13
N ILE A 28 0.43 -8.10 -5.95
CA ILE A 28 -0.79 -8.83 -5.60
C ILE A 28 -1.33 -8.35 -4.26
N ILE A 29 -0.46 -8.23 -3.25
CA ILE A 29 -0.87 -7.77 -1.93
C ILE A 29 -1.48 -6.38 -2.02
N VAL A 30 -0.82 -5.48 -2.73
CA VAL A 30 -1.29 -4.10 -2.82
C VAL A 30 -2.61 -4.02 -3.58
N GLU A 31 -2.71 -4.74 -4.70
CA GLU A 31 -3.94 -4.68 -5.50
C GLU A 31 -5.13 -5.28 -4.78
N LEU A 32 -4.92 -6.39 -4.07
CA LEU A 32 -6.00 -6.98 -3.28
C LEU A 32 -6.45 -6.02 -2.18
N THR A 33 -5.50 -5.40 -1.50
CA THR A 33 -5.84 -4.46 -0.44
C THR A 33 -6.57 -3.25 -0.99
N LEU A 34 -6.12 -2.70 -2.11
CA LEU A 34 -6.79 -1.58 -2.76
C LEU A 34 -8.21 -1.94 -3.14
N ASN A 35 -8.42 -3.15 -3.66
CA ASN A 35 -9.77 -3.58 -4.03
C ASN A 35 -10.66 -3.69 -2.80
N LEU A 36 -10.15 -4.24 -1.71
CA LEU A 36 -10.94 -4.38 -0.50
C LEU A 36 -11.33 -3.02 0.05
N ILE A 37 -10.37 -2.13 0.23
CA ILE A 37 -10.67 -0.84 0.85
C ILE A 37 -11.43 0.08 -0.10
N GLY A 38 -11.35 -0.16 -1.40
CA GLY A 38 -12.03 0.68 -2.38
C GLY A 38 -13.43 0.25 -2.73
N SER A 39 -13.72 -1.04 -2.61
CA SER A 39 -14.97 -1.58 -3.13
C SER A 39 -15.86 -2.25 -2.09
N ASP A 40 -15.30 -2.77 -1.04
CA ASP A 40 -16.08 -3.51 -0.05
C ASP A 40 -16.77 -2.54 0.89
N ARG A 41 -18.07 -2.47 0.78
CA ARG A 41 -18.87 -1.52 1.58
C ARG A 41 -18.97 -1.91 3.04
N THR A 42 -18.65 -3.15 3.36
CA THR A 42 -18.70 -3.59 4.74
C THR A 42 -17.46 -3.21 5.54
N VAL A 43 -16.41 -2.77 4.86
CA VAL A 43 -15.17 -2.39 5.52
C VAL A 43 -15.32 -0.97 6.09
N SER A 44 -15.06 -0.83 7.39
CA SER A 44 -15.06 0.47 8.05
C SER A 44 -13.72 1.17 7.84
N HIS A 45 -13.68 2.45 8.15
CA HIS A 45 -12.44 3.21 8.06
C HIS A 45 -11.35 2.59 8.93
N ARG A 46 -11.72 2.20 10.15
CA ARG A 46 -10.77 1.57 11.06
C ARG A 46 -10.21 0.27 10.49
N GLU A 47 -11.10 -0.55 9.94
CA GLU A 47 -10.67 -1.79 9.31
C GLU A 47 -9.79 -1.55 8.10
N ALA A 48 -10.13 -0.53 7.32
CA ALA A 48 -9.32 -0.18 6.16
C ALA A 48 -7.91 0.23 6.58
N ARG A 49 -7.81 1.03 7.64
CA ARG A 49 -6.51 1.42 8.15
C ARG A 49 -5.70 0.21 8.63
N CYS A 50 -6.36 -0.74 9.26
CA CYS A 50 -5.69 -1.97 9.67
C CYS A 50 -5.22 -2.78 8.48
N LEU A 51 -6.04 -2.86 7.44
CA LEU A 51 -5.66 -3.58 6.23
C LEU A 51 -4.46 -2.94 5.55
N VAL A 52 -4.43 -1.61 5.50
CA VAL A 52 -3.29 -0.90 4.92
C VAL A 52 -2.02 -1.16 5.73
N ALA A 53 -2.13 -1.13 7.05
CA ALA A 53 -0.98 -1.38 7.92
C ALA A 53 -0.47 -2.81 7.74
N CYS A 54 -1.39 -3.78 7.63
CA CYS A 54 -1.01 -5.16 7.40
C CYS A 54 -0.33 -5.35 6.05
N ALA A 55 -0.83 -4.67 5.03
CA ALA A 55 -0.23 -4.75 3.70
C ALA A 55 1.19 -4.20 3.72
N ARG A 56 1.39 -3.07 4.39
CA ARG A 56 2.72 -2.48 4.51
C ARG A 56 3.69 -3.44 5.18
N LYS A 57 3.25 -4.01 6.29
CA LYS A 57 4.10 -4.96 7.01
C LYS A 57 4.47 -6.15 6.14
N ALA A 58 3.49 -6.71 5.44
CA ALA A 58 3.71 -7.87 4.58
C ALA A 58 4.69 -7.55 3.46
N VAL A 59 4.53 -6.38 2.84
CA VAL A 59 5.41 -5.98 1.75
C VAL A 59 6.84 -5.82 2.23
N LEU A 60 7.02 -5.16 3.38
CA LEU A 60 8.37 -4.90 3.88
C LEU A 60 9.03 -6.17 4.41
N GLU A 61 8.26 -7.15 4.82
CA GLU A 61 8.81 -8.45 5.17
C GLU A 61 9.27 -9.22 3.94
N LEU A 62 8.56 -9.08 2.84
CA LEU A 62 8.95 -9.71 1.60
C LEU A 62 10.17 -9.06 0.96
N PHE A 63 10.31 -7.77 1.15
CA PHE A 63 11.37 -7.04 0.48
C PHE A 63 11.99 -6.06 1.45
N PRO A 64 12.93 -6.52 2.30
CA PRO A 64 13.62 -5.62 3.22
C PRO A 64 14.36 -4.54 2.43
N GLY A 65 14.29 -3.32 2.92
CA GLY A 65 14.90 -2.21 2.23
C GLY A 65 14.00 -1.50 1.24
N PHE A 66 12.74 -1.92 1.14
CA PHE A 66 11.80 -1.33 0.20
C PHE A 66 11.08 -0.11 0.79
N GLU A 67 11.41 0.27 2.01
CA GLU A 67 10.64 1.30 2.73
C GLU A 67 10.51 2.61 1.96
N ALA A 68 11.62 3.14 1.45
CA ALA A 68 11.58 4.41 0.75
C ALA A 68 10.72 4.34 -0.50
N ARG A 69 10.83 3.24 -1.23
CA ARG A 69 9.99 3.04 -2.42
C ARG A 69 8.54 2.87 -2.03
N TYR A 70 8.28 2.16 -0.94
CA TYR A 70 6.92 1.96 -0.47
C TYR A 70 6.24 3.30 -0.20
N GLU A 71 6.91 4.17 0.55
CA GLU A 71 6.33 5.46 0.90
C GLU A 71 6.10 6.32 -0.33
N ARG A 72 6.97 6.22 -1.31
CA ARG A 72 6.88 7.05 -2.50
C ARG A 72 5.91 6.51 -3.53
N ILE A 73 5.87 5.19 -3.70
CA ILE A 73 5.12 4.58 -4.78
C ILE A 73 3.81 3.96 -4.31
N VAL A 74 3.83 3.24 -3.20
CA VAL A 74 2.68 2.44 -2.77
C VAL A 74 1.74 3.23 -1.87
N GLN A 75 2.27 3.85 -0.84
CA GLN A 75 1.45 4.53 0.16
C GLN A 75 0.49 5.56 -0.44
N PRO A 76 0.90 6.37 -1.44
CA PRO A 76 -0.03 7.34 -2.00
C PRO A 76 -1.28 6.72 -2.62
N HIS A 77 -1.19 5.50 -3.13
CA HIS A 77 -2.37 4.82 -3.67
C HIS A 77 -3.38 4.52 -2.57
N PHE A 78 -2.91 4.04 -1.43
CA PHE A 78 -3.78 3.77 -0.30
C PHE A 78 -4.37 5.06 0.24
N ASP A 79 -3.55 6.09 0.39
CA ASP A 79 -4.02 7.38 0.91
C ASP A 79 -5.13 7.95 0.04
N ARG A 80 -4.99 7.84 -1.26
CA ARG A 80 -6.00 8.36 -2.19
C ARG A 80 -7.34 7.67 -2.01
N VAL A 81 -7.32 6.36 -1.87
CA VAL A 81 -8.56 5.60 -1.68
C VAL A 81 -9.19 5.92 -0.33
N LEU A 82 -8.36 6.00 0.72
CA LEU A 82 -8.85 6.32 2.05
C LEU A 82 -9.50 7.69 2.07
N GLN A 83 -8.87 8.67 1.45
CA GLN A 83 -9.42 10.01 1.40
C GLN A 83 -10.70 10.09 0.57
N HIS A 84 -10.79 9.28 -0.45
CA HIS A 84 -11.98 9.25 -1.29
C HIS A 84 -13.17 8.64 -0.54
N ARG A 85 -12.95 7.55 0.16
CA ARG A 85 -14.04 6.85 0.83
C ARG A 85 -14.41 7.44 2.19
N TRP A 86 -13.42 7.93 2.91
CA TRP A 86 -13.63 8.42 4.28
C TRP A 86 -12.99 9.80 4.46
N PRO A 87 -13.44 10.81 3.72
CA PRO A 87 -12.77 12.11 3.77
C PRO A 87 -12.80 12.76 5.14
N GLU A 88 -13.91 12.61 5.87
CA GLU A 88 -14.00 13.24 7.17
C GLU A 88 -13.17 12.51 8.21
N GLU A 89 -13.22 11.20 8.17
CA GLU A 89 -12.44 10.40 9.11
C GLU A 89 -10.95 10.61 8.88
N GLU A 90 -10.53 10.76 7.62
CA GLU A 90 -9.13 11.01 7.31
C GLU A 90 -8.66 12.37 7.83
N LEU A 91 -9.53 13.36 7.83
CA LEU A 91 -9.19 14.65 8.38
C LEU A 91 -8.86 14.59 9.87
N HIS A 92 -9.52 13.71 10.58
CA HIS A 92 -9.36 13.58 12.02
C HIS A 92 -8.38 12.48 12.40
N TYR A 93 -7.84 11.77 11.43
CA TYR A 93 -6.92 10.70 11.73
C TYR A 93 -5.54 11.25 12.05
N SER A 94 -5.00 10.83 13.20
CA SER A 94 -3.66 11.21 13.61
C SER A 94 -2.75 10.03 13.47
N SER A 95 -1.79 10.14 12.57
CA SER A 95 -0.79 9.13 12.43
C SER A 95 0.09 9.11 13.67
N PRO A 96 0.52 7.95 14.14
CA PRO A 96 1.49 7.89 15.23
C PRO A 96 2.76 8.66 14.94
N TYR A 97 3.10 8.82 13.68
CA TYR A 97 4.27 9.57 13.31
C TYR A 97 4.08 11.07 13.35
N GLU A 98 2.83 11.52 13.39
CA GLU A 98 2.53 12.91 13.46
C GLU A 98 2.14 13.34 14.80
N MET A 99 2.49 12.66 15.81
CA MET A 99 2.24 13.01 17.06
C MET A 99 2.86 14.13 17.44
N VAL A 100 2.38 15.00 17.54
CA VAL A 100 2.98 16.02 17.95
C VAL A 100 2.73 16.60 18.95
N ASN A 101 3.08 16.91 19.33
CA ASN A 101 3.00 17.51 20.15
C ASN A 101 2.58 18.10 20.55
#